data_9a0b31688e8683470e0159d987902397
#
_entry.id   9a0b31688e8683470e0159d987902397
#
_cell.length_a   1.000
_cell.length_b   1.000
_cell.length_c   1.000
_cell.angle_alpha   90.00
_cell.angle_beta   90.00
_cell.angle_gamma   90.00
#
_symmetry.space_group_name_H-M   'P 1'
#
loop_
_entity.id
_entity.type
_entity.pdbx_description
1 polymer ?
#
loop_
_entity_poly.entity_id
_entity_poly.type
_entity_poly.pdbx_seq_one_letter_code
_entity_poly.pdbx_strand_id
1 'polypeptide(L)'
;YANTVNQKFTFDATDKLSFYARGGYYDNKTRRPYEAYDYNILHETFNYGIGAQYMINKGNYITADCYADHFSSSYCFFKDNKTYNGKAGEEQVRKRTRNHNLSIKGIFKLGNRHKLSVGTEYIVDVLKSQTDNIAKEDAYTLALFAQDEIKLLRNLQALIGVRYIYHENFKNHATPNVALMYKPGKFNFRASYAAGFRTPTLSELYATDIAKKNDRLTIGNLDLKSEKNNYFSLSAEYVHERFSVSVNAFYNNIRDMIDYNTIATGDKAMEQYGHKEVRQRDNIAEAKVHGINVSANAYLGAGFNLSGGYTHLNTQDVELEQPIDKSIKNAYNINAQWAHSWKIYRLNINLNGRINSKRFSKSYGYAPEYQLWNLNTRHSFNLKSVIIEPGCGMENLFDYMDDRPYNSNYATLTPGRSFYISLSLKFKS
;
A
#
# COMPACT_ATOMS: atom_id res chain seq x y z
N TYR A 1 2.81 -9.12 19.98
CA TYR A 1 2.70 -7.72 20.37
C TYR A 1 3.24 -6.80 19.27
N ALA A 2 2.83 -5.55 19.28
CA ALA A 2 3.41 -4.50 18.46
C ALA A 2 3.52 -3.22 19.29
N ASN A 3 4.64 -2.51 19.17
CA ASN A 3 4.86 -1.22 19.80
C ASN A 3 5.16 -0.18 18.72
N THR A 4 4.68 1.04 18.92
CA THR A 4 4.92 2.15 17.99
C THR A 4 5.16 3.43 18.79
N VAL A 5 6.24 4.11 18.45
CA VAL A 5 6.54 5.46 18.96
C VAL A 5 6.85 6.35 17.77
N ASN A 6 6.14 7.46 17.64
CA ASN A 6 6.41 8.46 16.59
C ASN A 6 6.44 9.84 17.22
N GLN A 7 7.43 10.64 16.85
CA GLN A 7 7.60 12.00 17.32
C GLN A 7 7.90 12.93 16.14
N LYS A 8 7.29 14.11 16.15
CA LYS A 8 7.57 15.19 15.20
C LYS A 8 7.72 16.49 15.94
N PHE A 9 8.79 17.20 15.64
CA PHE A 9 9.05 18.57 16.10
C PHE A 9 8.99 19.49 14.89
N THR A 10 8.40 20.66 15.07
CA THR A 10 8.38 21.72 14.06
C THR A 10 8.86 23.00 14.73
N PHE A 11 9.72 23.74 14.04
CA PHE A 11 10.29 24.99 14.53
C PHE A 11 10.21 26.07 13.43
N ASP A 12 9.49 27.12 13.68
CA ASP A 12 9.38 28.27 12.80
C ASP A 12 10.48 29.28 13.19
N ALA A 13 11.58 29.25 12.42
CA ALA A 13 12.72 30.14 12.66
C ALA A 13 12.40 31.59 12.27
N THR A 14 11.55 31.77 11.26
CA THR A 14 10.99 33.07 10.85
C THR A 14 9.60 32.85 10.27
N ASP A 15 8.88 33.94 9.93
CA ASP A 15 7.59 33.87 9.22
C ASP A 15 7.67 33.15 7.86
N LYS A 16 8.88 32.99 7.33
CA LYS A 16 9.12 32.38 6.01
C LYS A 16 9.87 31.06 6.06
N LEU A 17 10.54 30.75 7.15
CA LEU A 17 11.41 29.58 7.25
C LEU A 17 11.00 28.72 8.43
N SER A 18 10.55 27.51 8.13
CA SER A 18 10.25 26.48 9.11
C SER A 18 11.11 25.24 8.90
N PHE A 19 11.47 24.59 10.01
CA PHE A 19 12.18 23.33 10.04
C PHE A 19 11.30 22.29 10.71
N TYR A 20 11.49 21.03 10.37
CA TYR A 20 10.97 19.94 11.14
C TYR A 20 11.98 18.80 11.29
N ALA A 21 11.86 18.08 12.37
CA ALA A 21 12.51 16.80 12.60
C ALA A 21 11.45 15.77 12.99
N ARG A 22 11.57 14.57 12.48
CA ARG A 22 10.69 13.44 12.84
C ARG A 22 11.52 12.20 13.09
N GLY A 23 11.01 11.35 13.96
CA GLY A 23 11.58 10.03 14.21
C GLY A 23 10.49 9.06 14.62
N GLY A 24 10.69 7.81 14.30
CA GLY A 24 9.75 6.75 14.63
C GLY A 24 10.46 5.44 14.86
N TYR A 25 9.92 4.67 15.79
CA TYR A 25 10.30 3.29 16.03
C TYR A 25 9.04 2.43 16.04
N TYR A 26 9.12 1.29 15.38
CA TYR A 26 8.09 0.28 15.37
C TYR A 26 8.74 -1.09 15.54
N ASP A 27 8.19 -1.91 16.44
CA ASP A 27 8.51 -3.33 16.53
C ASP A 27 7.24 -4.17 16.56
N ASN A 28 7.32 -5.33 15.95
CA ASN A 28 6.25 -6.33 15.94
C ASN A 28 6.86 -7.73 16.09
N LYS A 29 6.50 -8.43 17.15
CA LYS A 29 6.87 -9.82 17.35
C LYS A 29 5.69 -10.74 17.12
N THR A 30 5.69 -11.42 15.99
CA THR A 30 4.67 -12.39 15.63
C THR A 30 5.03 -13.76 16.22
N ARG A 31 4.17 -14.25 17.11
CA ARG A 31 4.30 -15.61 17.68
C ARG A 31 3.88 -16.63 16.62
N ARG A 32 4.75 -17.61 16.38
CA ARG A 32 4.44 -18.73 15.52
C ARG A 32 3.94 -19.93 16.33
N PRO A 33 3.04 -20.79 15.74
CA PRO A 33 2.63 -22.01 16.40
C PRO A 33 3.81 -22.89 16.72
N TYR A 34 3.91 -23.30 17.99
CA TYR A 34 5.01 -24.08 18.53
C TYR A 34 5.30 -25.40 17.79
N GLU A 35 4.24 -26.07 17.32
CA GLU A 35 4.36 -27.35 16.62
C GLU A 35 4.94 -27.24 15.22
N ALA A 36 4.81 -26.07 14.59
CA ALA A 36 5.24 -25.84 13.20
C ALA A 36 6.61 -25.16 13.10
N TYR A 37 7.03 -24.39 14.12
CA TYR A 37 8.22 -23.54 14.06
C TYR A 37 8.88 -23.45 15.45
N ASP A 38 10.22 -23.39 15.45
CA ASP A 38 11.04 -23.21 16.66
C ASP A 38 11.41 -21.75 16.91
N TYR A 39 10.82 -20.81 16.18
CA TYR A 39 11.12 -19.38 16.25
C TYR A 39 9.89 -18.50 16.02
N ASN A 40 9.94 -17.31 16.61
CA ASN A 40 9.06 -16.19 16.29
C ASN A 40 9.74 -15.26 15.30
N ILE A 41 8.98 -14.42 14.62
CA ILE A 41 9.52 -13.38 13.75
C ILE A 41 9.37 -12.03 14.46
N LEU A 42 10.49 -11.31 14.56
CA LEU A 42 10.53 -9.91 14.99
C LEU A 42 10.77 -9.04 13.76
N HIS A 43 9.92 -8.07 13.57
CA HIS A 43 10.12 -6.98 12.61
C HIS A 43 10.36 -5.70 13.37
N GLU A 44 11.39 -4.97 12.99
CA GLU A 44 11.72 -3.67 13.55
C GLU A 44 11.89 -2.66 12.44
N THR A 45 11.37 -1.46 12.65
CA THR A 45 11.60 -0.32 11.77
C THR A 45 12.03 0.87 12.59
N PHE A 46 13.12 1.50 12.19
CA PHE A 46 13.56 2.78 12.70
C PHE A 46 13.61 3.78 11.54
N ASN A 47 12.90 4.89 11.68
CA ASN A 47 12.90 5.93 10.68
C ASN A 47 13.20 7.29 11.29
N TYR A 48 13.82 8.16 10.52
CA TYR A 48 14.08 9.54 10.90
C TYR A 48 14.12 10.44 9.67
N GLY A 49 13.85 11.70 9.88
CA GLY A 49 13.89 12.68 8.81
C GLY A 49 13.96 14.09 9.34
N ILE A 50 14.61 14.93 8.57
CA ILE A 50 14.67 16.37 8.77
C ILE A 50 14.23 17.06 7.49
N GLY A 51 13.63 18.23 7.62
CA GLY A 51 13.25 19.01 6.46
C GLY A 51 13.13 20.48 6.78
N ALA A 52 13.13 21.27 5.72
CA ALA A 52 12.95 22.70 5.78
C ALA A 52 11.94 23.14 4.73
N GLN A 53 11.16 24.13 5.04
CA GLN A 53 10.28 24.82 4.11
C GLN A 53 10.60 26.32 4.12
N TYR A 54 10.87 26.85 2.94
CA TYR A 54 11.03 28.28 2.75
C TYR A 54 9.86 28.86 1.95
N MET A 55 9.10 29.75 2.57
CA MET A 55 7.96 30.45 1.98
C MET A 55 8.50 31.72 1.26
N ILE A 56 8.49 31.69 -0.07
CA ILE A 56 8.89 32.85 -0.88
C ILE A 56 7.83 33.95 -0.73
N ASN A 57 6.56 33.57 -0.95
CA ASN A 57 5.37 34.39 -0.71
C ASN A 57 4.15 33.49 -0.57
N LYS A 58 2.94 34.07 -0.39
CA LYS A 58 1.70 33.31 -0.22
C LYS A 58 1.42 32.39 -1.41
N GLY A 59 1.73 31.11 -1.24
CA GLY A 59 1.49 30.02 -2.20
C GLY A 59 2.68 29.68 -3.10
N ASN A 60 3.85 30.30 -2.89
CA ASN A 60 5.12 29.94 -3.53
C ASN A 60 6.12 29.54 -2.45
N TYR A 61 6.59 28.31 -2.49
CA TYR A 61 7.48 27.78 -1.47
C TYR A 61 8.38 26.67 -2.02
N ILE A 62 9.48 26.45 -1.34
CA ILE A 62 10.42 25.36 -1.59
C ILE A 62 10.48 24.51 -0.33
N THR A 63 10.48 23.20 -0.49
CA THR A 63 10.74 22.22 0.58
C THR A 63 11.99 21.43 0.24
N ALA A 64 12.79 21.15 1.26
CA ALA A 64 13.90 20.21 1.19
C ALA A 64 13.76 19.20 2.32
N ASP A 65 13.82 17.91 2.00
CA ASP A 65 13.60 16.82 2.92
C ASP A 65 14.70 15.78 2.80
N CYS A 66 15.20 15.31 3.95
CA CYS A 66 16.06 14.14 4.04
C CYS A 66 15.36 13.13 4.95
N TYR A 67 15.14 11.93 4.46
CA TYR A 67 14.46 10.86 5.17
C TYR A 67 15.23 9.56 5.05
N ALA A 68 15.28 8.80 6.14
CA ALA A 68 15.84 7.46 6.15
C ALA A 68 14.87 6.49 6.84
N ASP A 69 14.81 5.27 6.30
CA ASP A 69 14.07 4.15 6.85
C ASP A 69 14.98 2.92 6.95
N HIS A 70 14.99 2.28 8.10
CA HIS A 70 15.77 1.10 8.38
C HIS A 70 14.85 0.00 8.89
N PHE A 71 14.68 -1.04 8.11
CA PHE A 71 13.88 -2.21 8.48
C PHE A 71 14.79 -3.40 8.74
N SER A 72 14.47 -4.17 9.79
CA SER A 72 15.05 -5.49 10.05
C SER A 72 13.97 -6.53 10.30
N SER A 73 14.28 -7.76 9.89
CA SER A 73 13.48 -8.95 10.20
C SER A 73 14.40 -10.00 10.81
N SER A 74 14.06 -10.47 12.03
CA SER A 74 14.84 -11.39 12.82
C SER A 74 14.05 -12.65 13.17
N TYR A 75 14.73 -13.79 13.27
CA TYR A 75 14.19 -14.98 13.90
C TYR A 75 14.59 -15.00 15.38
N CYS A 76 13.61 -15.08 16.28
CA CYS A 76 13.83 -15.21 17.72
C CYS A 76 13.52 -16.67 18.09
N PHE A 77 14.56 -17.47 18.28
CA PHE A 77 14.40 -18.89 18.55
C PHE A 77 13.97 -19.13 20.00
N PHE A 78 12.97 -19.98 20.20
CA PHE A 78 12.56 -20.45 21.53
C PHE A 78 12.92 -21.91 21.77
N LYS A 79 13.47 -22.60 20.75
CA LYS A 79 14.11 -23.92 20.78
C LYS A 79 15.32 -23.91 19.87
N ASP A 80 16.19 -24.88 20.03
CA ASP A 80 17.29 -25.14 19.11
C ASP A 80 16.74 -25.52 17.73
N ASN A 81 17.22 -24.86 16.71
CA ASN A 81 16.81 -25.07 15.33
C ASN A 81 18.01 -25.43 14.44
N LYS A 82 18.07 -26.68 14.01
CA LYS A 82 19.17 -27.20 13.18
C LYS A 82 19.13 -26.59 11.75
N THR A 83 17.96 -26.24 11.26
CA THR A 83 17.75 -25.70 9.89
C THR A 83 18.46 -24.37 9.70
N TYR A 84 18.40 -23.52 10.71
CA TYR A 84 18.99 -22.16 10.68
C TYR A 84 20.20 -22.03 11.61
N ASN A 85 20.67 -23.13 12.21
CA ASN A 85 21.74 -23.16 13.18
C ASN A 85 21.53 -22.18 14.35
N GLY A 86 20.26 -22.05 14.79
CA GLY A 86 19.83 -21.14 15.86
C GLY A 86 19.72 -21.88 17.19
N LYS A 87 20.14 -21.24 18.28
CA LYS A 87 20.01 -21.77 19.65
C LYS A 87 18.80 -21.14 20.35
N ALA A 88 18.21 -21.85 21.29
CA ALA A 88 17.15 -21.32 22.13
C ALA A 88 17.56 -20.01 22.81
N GLY A 89 16.74 -18.97 22.73
CA GLY A 89 17.03 -17.63 23.23
C GLY A 89 17.80 -16.71 22.27
N GLU A 90 18.33 -17.25 21.16
CA GLU A 90 19.08 -16.47 20.18
C GLU A 90 18.16 -15.67 19.26
N GLU A 91 18.58 -14.46 18.91
CA GLU A 91 18.01 -13.64 17.85
C GLU A 91 18.99 -13.56 16.66
N GLN A 92 18.53 -13.97 15.49
CA GLN A 92 19.30 -13.88 14.24
C GLN A 92 18.62 -12.93 13.27
N VAL A 93 19.30 -11.86 12.88
CA VAL A 93 18.83 -10.95 11.85
C VAL A 93 18.90 -11.64 10.51
N ARG A 94 17.75 -11.83 9.88
CA ARG A 94 17.61 -12.53 8.60
C ARG A 94 17.61 -11.59 7.40
N LYS A 95 17.06 -10.38 7.57
CA LYS A 95 16.97 -9.39 6.50
C LYS A 95 17.10 -7.98 7.06
N ARG A 96 17.83 -7.12 6.37
CA ARG A 96 17.89 -5.68 6.62
C ARG A 96 17.71 -4.93 5.31
N THR A 97 16.83 -3.96 5.31
CA THR A 97 16.72 -2.98 4.23
C THR A 97 16.97 -1.58 4.78
N ARG A 98 17.59 -0.73 3.99
CA ARG A 98 17.74 0.70 4.27
C ARG A 98 17.34 1.46 3.04
N ASN A 99 16.54 2.49 3.25
CA ASN A 99 16.19 3.45 2.22
C ASN A 99 16.60 4.84 2.69
N HIS A 100 17.30 5.58 1.87
CA HIS A 100 17.66 6.98 2.11
C HIS A 100 17.07 7.79 0.97
N ASN A 101 16.32 8.82 1.30
CA ASN A 101 15.68 9.72 0.33
C ASN A 101 16.03 11.17 0.64
N LEU A 102 16.57 11.85 -0.35
CA LEU A 102 16.76 13.30 -0.37
C LEU A 102 15.85 13.89 -1.43
N SER A 103 15.02 14.85 -1.08
CA SER A 103 14.11 15.50 -2.02
C SER A 103 14.13 17.02 -1.89
N ILE A 104 14.03 17.71 -3.02
CA ILE A 104 13.82 19.15 -3.10
C ILE A 104 12.64 19.38 -4.03
N LYS A 105 11.65 20.15 -3.57
CA LYS A 105 10.44 20.45 -4.32
C LYS A 105 10.08 21.92 -4.21
N GLY A 106 9.84 22.57 -5.34
CA GLY A 106 9.30 23.92 -5.43
C GLY A 106 7.84 23.90 -5.91
N ILE A 107 7.00 24.74 -5.32
CA ILE A 107 5.65 25.02 -5.79
C ILE A 107 5.54 26.50 -6.08
N PHE A 108 5.11 26.85 -7.30
CA PHE A 108 5.07 28.20 -7.82
C PHE A 108 3.72 28.50 -8.48
N LYS A 109 3.03 29.51 -8.00
CA LYS A 109 1.85 30.07 -8.66
C LYS A 109 2.32 31.13 -9.67
N LEU A 110 2.12 30.86 -10.95
CA LEU A 110 2.47 31.75 -12.05
C LEU A 110 1.18 32.41 -12.55
N GLY A 111 0.98 33.64 -12.10
CA GLY A 111 -0.29 34.34 -12.31
C GLY A 111 -1.49 33.63 -11.66
N ASN A 112 -2.65 33.73 -12.29
CA ASN A 112 -3.90 33.14 -11.77
C ASN A 112 -4.25 31.78 -12.40
N ARG A 113 -3.47 31.34 -13.38
CA ARG A 113 -3.80 30.17 -14.21
C ARG A 113 -2.93 28.96 -13.97
N HIS A 114 -1.68 29.13 -13.58
CA HIS A 114 -0.70 28.06 -13.48
C HIS A 114 -0.28 27.83 -12.04
N LYS A 115 -0.15 26.56 -11.67
CA LYS A 115 0.49 26.13 -10.43
C LYS A 115 1.52 25.06 -10.78
N LEU A 116 2.76 25.52 -10.93
CA LEU A 116 3.89 24.69 -11.29
C LEU A 116 4.48 24.02 -10.05
N SER A 117 4.68 22.71 -10.13
CA SER A 117 5.44 21.90 -9.16
C SER A 117 6.65 21.33 -9.87
N VAL A 118 7.85 21.60 -9.37
CA VAL A 118 9.12 21.06 -9.90
C VAL A 118 9.92 20.48 -8.76
N GLY A 119 10.73 19.47 -9.03
CA GLY A 119 11.57 18.92 -7.98
C GLY A 119 12.52 17.84 -8.46
N THR A 120 13.35 17.43 -7.52
CA THR A 120 14.30 16.34 -7.67
C THR A 120 14.24 15.42 -6.46
N GLU A 121 14.51 14.14 -6.67
CA GLU A 121 14.66 13.14 -5.63
C GLU A 121 15.90 12.30 -5.90
N TYR A 122 16.63 11.98 -4.84
CA TYR A 122 17.74 11.04 -4.86
C TYR A 122 17.48 9.96 -3.81
N ILE A 123 17.38 8.72 -4.25
CA ILE A 123 17.03 7.59 -3.42
C ILE A 123 18.15 6.57 -3.47
N VAL A 124 18.54 6.03 -2.31
CA VAL A 124 19.48 4.90 -2.19
C VAL A 124 18.79 3.78 -1.43
N ASP A 125 18.71 2.63 -2.07
CA ASP A 125 18.22 1.39 -1.49
C ASP A 125 19.37 0.45 -1.18
N VAL A 126 19.38 -0.15 0.02
CA VAL A 126 20.39 -1.13 0.44
C VAL A 126 19.69 -2.36 0.98
N LEU A 127 20.09 -3.52 0.53
CA LEU A 127 19.59 -4.82 0.97
C LEU A 127 20.72 -5.70 1.49
N LYS A 128 20.52 -6.29 2.68
CA LYS A 128 21.27 -7.46 3.19
C LYS A 128 20.26 -8.53 3.56
N SER A 129 20.42 -9.74 3.07
CA SER A 129 19.47 -10.82 3.33
C SER A 129 20.16 -12.17 3.41
N GLN A 130 20.16 -12.76 4.60
CA GLN A 130 20.60 -14.15 4.77
C GLN A 130 19.59 -15.13 4.15
N THR A 131 18.30 -14.77 4.13
CA THR A 131 17.25 -15.59 3.53
C THR A 131 17.43 -15.70 2.01
N ASP A 132 17.76 -14.58 1.38
CA ASP A 132 17.96 -14.49 -0.08
C ASP A 132 19.43 -14.73 -0.48
N ASN A 133 20.31 -15.08 0.49
CA ASN A 133 21.76 -15.24 0.31
C ASN A 133 22.44 -14.01 -0.30
N ILE A 134 22.03 -12.81 0.13
CA ILE A 134 22.57 -11.53 -0.31
C ILE A 134 23.43 -10.93 0.80
N ALA A 135 24.74 -10.84 0.59
CA ALA A 135 25.69 -10.28 1.56
C ALA A 135 25.46 -8.77 1.74
N LYS A 136 25.39 -8.04 0.65
CA LYS A 136 24.99 -6.63 0.55
C LYS A 136 24.84 -6.26 -0.92
N GLU A 137 23.70 -5.68 -1.26
CA GLU A 137 23.46 -5.05 -2.56
C GLU A 137 22.86 -3.69 -2.34
N ASP A 138 23.18 -2.74 -3.21
CA ASP A 138 22.61 -1.39 -3.20
C ASP A 138 22.38 -0.86 -4.62
N ALA A 139 21.49 0.11 -4.73
CA ALA A 139 21.23 0.83 -5.97
C ALA A 139 20.72 2.24 -5.67
N TYR A 140 21.00 3.18 -6.55
CA TYR A 140 20.48 4.52 -6.45
C TYR A 140 19.56 4.91 -7.62
N THR A 141 18.66 5.81 -7.31
CA THR A 141 17.72 6.42 -8.25
C THR A 141 17.78 7.93 -8.15
N LEU A 142 17.94 8.61 -9.26
CA LEU A 142 17.79 10.05 -9.38
C LEU A 142 16.55 10.36 -10.20
N ALA A 143 15.66 11.22 -9.70
CA ALA A 143 14.47 11.65 -10.41
C ALA A 143 14.37 13.15 -10.50
N LEU A 144 13.94 13.66 -11.66
CA LEU A 144 13.56 15.05 -11.91
C LEU A 144 12.09 15.06 -12.34
N PHE A 145 11.31 15.97 -11.82
CA PHE A 145 9.90 16.06 -12.21
C PHE A 145 9.44 17.52 -12.34
N ALA A 146 8.50 17.69 -13.26
CA ALA A 146 7.76 18.95 -13.43
C ALA A 146 6.30 18.64 -13.71
N GLN A 147 5.40 19.38 -13.10
CA GLN A 147 3.96 19.27 -13.28
C GLN A 147 3.32 20.64 -13.20
N ASP A 148 2.42 20.95 -14.13
CA ASP A 148 1.64 22.19 -14.14
C ASP A 148 0.14 21.87 -14.03
N GLU A 149 -0.52 22.48 -13.05
CA GLU A 149 -1.96 22.55 -12.93
C GLU A 149 -2.45 23.83 -13.58
N ILE A 150 -3.15 23.70 -14.71
CA ILE A 150 -3.54 24.82 -15.59
C ILE A 150 -5.04 25.09 -15.48
N LYS A 151 -5.45 26.29 -15.13
CA LYS A 151 -6.83 26.75 -15.23
C LYS A 151 -7.09 27.27 -16.64
N LEU A 152 -7.62 26.40 -17.51
CA LEU A 152 -7.92 26.76 -18.89
C LEU A 152 -9.12 27.71 -18.97
N LEU A 153 -10.21 27.34 -18.26
CA LEU A 153 -11.44 28.13 -18.11
C LEU A 153 -11.90 28.10 -16.64
N ARG A 154 -12.95 28.83 -16.31
CA ARG A 154 -13.52 28.85 -14.94
C ARG A 154 -13.88 27.45 -14.42
N ASN A 155 -14.34 26.59 -15.30
CA ASN A 155 -14.81 25.23 -15.02
C ASN A 155 -13.98 24.13 -15.70
N LEU A 156 -12.87 24.48 -16.34
CA LEU A 156 -12.00 23.54 -17.04
C LEU A 156 -10.54 23.69 -16.55
N GLN A 157 -9.98 22.59 -16.07
CA GLN A 157 -8.61 22.51 -15.57
C GLN A 157 -7.89 21.37 -16.27
N ALA A 158 -6.62 21.58 -16.56
CA ALA A 158 -5.71 20.54 -17.05
C ALA A 158 -4.55 20.35 -16.08
N LEU A 159 -4.02 19.17 -16.05
CA LEU A 159 -2.78 18.84 -15.38
C LEU A 159 -1.90 18.14 -16.40
N ILE A 160 -0.67 18.61 -16.53
CA ILE A 160 0.35 18.04 -17.42
C ILE A 160 1.61 17.89 -16.59
N GLY A 161 2.19 16.70 -16.59
CA GLY A 161 3.39 16.41 -15.84
C GLY A 161 4.29 15.39 -16.54
N VAL A 162 5.56 15.45 -16.20
CA VAL A 162 6.56 14.46 -16.60
C VAL A 162 7.52 14.24 -15.45
N ARG A 163 7.90 12.99 -15.24
CA ARG A 163 8.98 12.59 -14.34
C ARG A 163 10.02 11.83 -15.15
N TYR A 164 11.23 12.33 -15.14
CA TYR A 164 12.40 11.66 -15.69
C TYR A 164 13.17 11.01 -14.56
N ILE A 165 13.58 9.77 -14.75
CA ILE A 165 14.20 8.94 -13.71
C ILE A 165 15.42 8.27 -14.33
N TYR A 166 16.53 8.38 -13.64
CA TYR A 166 17.73 7.60 -13.86
C TYR A 166 17.91 6.61 -12.71
N HIS A 167 17.94 5.33 -13.01
CA HIS A 167 18.27 4.27 -12.06
C HIS A 167 19.61 3.64 -12.44
N GLU A 168 20.45 3.38 -11.47
CA GLU A 168 21.79 2.85 -11.66
C GLU A 168 21.85 1.65 -12.62
N ASN A 169 21.00 0.66 -12.41
CA ASN A 169 20.95 -0.57 -13.20
C ASN A 169 20.07 -0.46 -14.44
N PHE A 170 18.95 0.29 -14.37
CA PHE A 170 17.92 0.33 -15.42
C PHE A 170 17.93 1.58 -16.27
N LYS A 171 18.91 2.48 -16.03
CA LYS A 171 19.14 3.71 -16.81
C LYS A 171 17.92 4.65 -16.84
N ASN A 172 17.52 5.11 -17.99
CA ASN A 172 16.61 6.23 -18.17
C ASN A 172 15.16 5.79 -18.40
N HIS A 173 14.24 6.41 -17.66
CA HIS A 173 12.81 6.26 -17.85
C HIS A 173 12.11 7.61 -17.80
N ALA A 174 11.07 7.80 -18.61
CA ALA A 174 10.21 8.97 -18.55
C ALA A 174 8.75 8.54 -18.37
N THR A 175 8.07 9.15 -17.40
CA THR A 175 6.66 8.85 -17.10
C THR A 175 5.82 10.12 -17.23
N PRO A 176 5.20 10.35 -18.41
CA PRO A 176 4.25 11.43 -18.58
C PRO A 176 2.93 11.16 -17.87
N ASN A 177 2.25 12.22 -17.44
CA ASN A 177 0.88 12.19 -16.98
C ASN A 177 0.10 13.40 -17.52
N VAL A 178 -1.15 13.18 -17.90
CA VAL A 178 -2.05 14.22 -18.36
C VAL A 178 -3.43 13.96 -17.77
N ALA A 179 -4.07 15.00 -17.25
CA ALA A 179 -5.47 14.90 -16.84
C ALA A 179 -6.24 16.17 -17.22
N LEU A 180 -7.50 15.98 -17.56
CA LEU A 180 -8.45 17.05 -17.85
C LEU A 180 -9.64 16.93 -16.90
N MET A 181 -10.05 18.02 -16.29
CA MET A 181 -11.20 18.07 -15.38
C MET A 181 -12.15 19.19 -15.78
N TYR A 182 -13.39 18.82 -16.05
CA TYR A 182 -14.48 19.72 -16.41
C TYR A 182 -15.58 19.69 -15.35
N LYS A 183 -15.91 20.87 -14.79
CA LYS A 183 -16.85 21.03 -13.66
C LYS A 183 -18.07 21.90 -14.04
N PRO A 184 -19.03 21.40 -14.83
CA PRO A 184 -20.27 22.11 -15.13
C PRO A 184 -21.28 21.97 -13.97
N GLY A 185 -21.42 23.01 -13.17
CA GLY A 185 -22.38 23.02 -12.06
C GLY A 185 -22.11 21.96 -11.01
N LYS A 186 -23.00 21.01 -10.85
CA LYS A 186 -22.92 19.92 -9.85
C LYS A 186 -22.18 18.68 -10.34
N PHE A 187 -21.72 18.67 -11.58
CA PHE A 187 -20.99 17.57 -12.17
C PHE A 187 -19.48 17.82 -12.18
N ASN A 188 -18.70 16.76 -11.98
CA ASN A 188 -17.26 16.74 -12.20
C ASN A 188 -16.94 15.60 -13.17
N PHE A 189 -16.43 15.92 -14.35
CA PHE A 189 -15.91 14.94 -15.31
C PHE A 189 -14.39 15.01 -15.30
N ARG A 190 -13.74 13.86 -15.28
CA ARG A 190 -12.28 13.78 -15.36
C ARG A 190 -11.88 12.68 -16.32
N ALA A 191 -10.91 12.99 -17.19
CA ALA A 191 -10.21 12.01 -18.02
C ALA A 191 -8.72 12.11 -17.68
N SER A 192 -8.04 10.98 -17.56
CA SER A 192 -6.59 10.97 -17.27
C SER A 192 -5.87 9.83 -17.98
N TYR A 193 -4.62 10.10 -18.29
CA TYR A 193 -3.61 9.16 -18.75
C TYR A 193 -2.38 9.31 -17.88
N ALA A 194 -1.78 8.19 -17.46
CA ALA A 194 -0.50 8.16 -16.78
C ALA A 194 0.32 6.95 -17.24
N ALA A 195 1.56 7.19 -17.61
CA ALA A 195 2.54 6.13 -17.78
C ALA A 195 3.27 5.89 -16.45
N GLY A 196 3.58 4.65 -16.16
CA GLY A 196 4.33 4.24 -14.99
C GLY A 196 5.36 3.17 -15.34
N PHE A 197 6.30 2.93 -14.43
CA PHE A 197 7.20 1.80 -14.49
C PHE A 197 7.58 1.36 -13.08
N ARG A 198 8.05 0.13 -12.95
CA ARG A 198 8.62 -0.43 -11.73
C ARG A 198 9.97 -1.08 -12.06
N THR A 199 11.03 -0.63 -11.41
CA THR A 199 12.32 -1.30 -11.49
C THR A 199 12.28 -2.60 -10.70
N PRO A 200 12.98 -3.68 -11.14
CA PRO A 200 13.20 -4.86 -10.32
C PRO A 200 13.84 -4.48 -8.99
N THR A 201 13.40 -5.15 -7.93
CA THR A 201 13.98 -5.00 -6.60
C THR A 201 15.35 -5.70 -6.51
N LEU A 202 16.19 -5.30 -5.56
CA LEU A 202 17.47 -5.97 -5.32
C LEU A 202 17.30 -7.47 -5.04
N SER A 203 16.20 -7.88 -4.38
CA SER A 203 15.89 -9.29 -4.17
C SER A 203 15.52 -10.01 -5.47
N GLU A 204 14.79 -9.37 -6.39
CA GLU A 204 14.45 -9.96 -7.70
C GLU A 204 15.69 -10.14 -8.59
N LEU A 205 16.71 -9.30 -8.41
CA LEU A 205 17.96 -9.37 -9.18
C LEU A 205 18.94 -10.40 -8.62
N TYR A 206 19.13 -10.41 -7.30
CA TYR A 206 20.30 -11.06 -6.67
C TYR A 206 19.95 -12.25 -5.76
N ALA A 207 18.66 -12.52 -5.49
CA ALA A 207 18.29 -13.56 -4.54
C ALA A 207 18.72 -14.96 -5.01
N THR A 208 19.16 -15.77 -4.04
CA THR A 208 19.31 -17.20 -4.18
C THR A 208 18.70 -17.84 -2.93
N ASP A 209 17.40 -18.15 -2.97
CA ASP A 209 16.62 -18.66 -1.84
C ASP A 209 16.29 -20.15 -2.02
N ILE A 210 16.46 -20.94 -0.95
CA ILE A 210 16.12 -22.36 -0.94
C ILE A 210 14.95 -22.59 0.00
N ALA A 211 13.79 -22.88 -0.58
CA ALA A 211 12.60 -23.31 0.17
C ALA A 211 12.75 -24.78 0.58
N LYS A 212 13.38 -25.04 1.72
CA LYS A 212 13.73 -26.38 2.21
C LYS A 212 12.57 -27.36 2.28
N LYS A 213 11.36 -26.88 2.58
CA LYS A 213 10.16 -27.74 2.67
C LYS A 213 9.83 -28.44 1.34
N ASN A 214 10.01 -27.75 0.23
CA ASN A 214 9.66 -28.24 -1.11
C ASN A 214 10.91 -28.59 -1.94
N ASP A 215 12.08 -28.42 -1.38
CA ASP A 215 13.37 -28.54 -2.08
C ASP A 215 13.38 -27.74 -3.40
N ARG A 216 12.99 -26.46 -3.27
CA ARG A 216 12.87 -25.54 -4.38
C ARG A 216 13.91 -24.43 -4.26
N LEU A 217 14.73 -24.30 -5.28
CA LEU A 217 15.64 -23.18 -5.47
C LEU A 217 14.94 -22.05 -6.20
N THR A 218 15.05 -20.85 -5.70
CA THR A 218 14.61 -19.62 -6.38
C THR A 218 15.80 -18.73 -6.63
N ILE A 219 16.04 -18.37 -7.89
CA ILE A 219 17.16 -17.52 -8.29
C ILE A 219 16.65 -16.20 -8.85
N GLY A 220 17.37 -15.11 -8.55
CA GLY A 220 17.18 -13.81 -9.17
C GLY A 220 17.65 -13.81 -10.63
N ASN A 221 17.46 -12.68 -11.29
CA ASN A 221 17.86 -12.52 -12.69
C ASN A 221 18.36 -11.10 -12.92
N LEU A 222 19.62 -10.97 -13.34
CA LEU A 222 20.24 -9.68 -13.62
C LEU A 222 19.81 -9.08 -14.96
N ASP A 223 19.23 -9.89 -15.84
CA ASP A 223 18.75 -9.48 -17.16
C ASP A 223 17.32 -8.95 -17.14
N LEU A 224 16.69 -8.84 -15.96
CA LEU A 224 15.35 -8.29 -15.81
C LEU A 224 15.26 -6.87 -16.38
N LYS A 225 14.13 -6.60 -17.02
CA LYS A 225 13.73 -5.27 -17.46
C LYS A 225 12.75 -4.66 -16.48
N SER A 226 12.66 -3.32 -16.48
CA SER A 226 11.62 -2.63 -15.73
C SER A 226 10.23 -2.94 -16.29
N GLU A 227 9.29 -3.24 -15.41
CA GLU A 227 7.87 -3.30 -15.78
C GLU A 227 7.39 -1.91 -16.21
N LYS A 228 6.48 -1.86 -17.17
CA LYS A 228 5.88 -0.62 -17.69
C LYS A 228 4.38 -0.74 -17.67
N ASN A 229 3.70 0.36 -17.38
CA ASN A 229 2.25 0.39 -17.50
C ASN A 229 1.75 1.66 -18.17
N ASN A 230 0.59 1.52 -18.84
CA ASN A 230 -0.20 2.63 -19.34
C ASN A 230 -1.57 2.57 -18.69
N TYR A 231 -1.90 3.61 -17.94
CA TYR A 231 -3.15 3.72 -17.20
C TYR A 231 -4.03 4.81 -17.80
N PHE A 232 -5.27 4.47 -18.11
CA PHE A 232 -6.31 5.38 -18.57
C PHE A 232 -7.47 5.35 -17.59
N SER A 233 -8.05 6.51 -17.28
CA SER A 233 -9.27 6.56 -16.50
C SER A 233 -10.22 7.66 -16.97
N LEU A 234 -11.50 7.36 -16.82
CA LEU A 234 -12.60 8.29 -17.07
C LEU A 234 -13.53 8.26 -15.86
N SER A 235 -13.80 9.41 -15.26
CA SER A 235 -14.71 9.49 -14.13
C SER A 235 -15.75 10.59 -14.31
N ALA A 236 -16.93 10.32 -13.78
CA ALA A 236 -18.03 11.25 -13.63
C ALA A 236 -18.52 11.24 -12.19
N GLU A 237 -18.69 12.41 -11.60
CA GLU A 237 -19.21 12.58 -10.26
C GLU A 237 -20.34 13.61 -10.28
N TYR A 238 -21.43 13.32 -9.59
CA TYR A 238 -22.50 14.26 -9.29
C TYR A 238 -22.50 14.57 -7.80
N VAL A 239 -22.47 15.86 -7.46
CA VAL A 239 -22.43 16.34 -6.07
C VAL A 239 -23.68 17.16 -5.78
N HIS A 240 -24.46 16.69 -4.82
CA HIS A 240 -25.60 17.38 -4.26
C HIS A 240 -25.36 17.64 -2.75
N GLU A 241 -26.09 18.58 -2.16
CA GLU A 241 -25.94 18.93 -0.73
C GLU A 241 -26.06 17.73 0.21
N ARG A 242 -26.90 16.76 -0.13
CA ARG A 242 -27.18 15.59 0.70
C ARG A 242 -26.63 14.27 0.17
N PHE A 243 -26.20 14.24 -1.07
CA PHE A 243 -25.63 13.01 -1.63
C PHE A 243 -24.62 13.28 -2.73
N SER A 244 -23.72 12.35 -2.91
CA SER A 244 -22.82 12.31 -4.07
C SER A 244 -22.76 10.90 -4.64
N VAL A 245 -22.61 10.83 -5.94
CA VAL A 245 -22.39 9.56 -6.66
C VAL A 245 -21.23 9.78 -7.62
N SER A 246 -20.28 8.86 -7.62
CA SER A 246 -19.18 8.84 -8.58
C SER A 246 -19.06 7.49 -9.28
N VAL A 247 -18.73 7.54 -10.55
CA VAL A 247 -18.39 6.39 -11.39
C VAL A 247 -17.01 6.63 -11.98
N ASN A 248 -16.13 5.65 -11.88
CA ASN A 248 -14.80 5.68 -12.49
C ASN A 248 -14.59 4.39 -13.29
N ALA A 249 -14.36 4.51 -14.59
CA ALA A 249 -13.93 3.43 -15.44
C ALA A 249 -12.43 3.56 -15.69
N PHE A 250 -11.68 2.44 -15.69
CA PHE A 250 -10.26 2.46 -15.90
C PHE A 250 -9.78 1.26 -16.72
N TYR A 251 -8.64 1.46 -17.36
CA TYR A 251 -7.89 0.44 -18.08
C TYR A 251 -6.41 0.61 -17.79
N ASN A 252 -5.74 -0.47 -17.39
CA ASN A 252 -4.31 -0.52 -17.14
C ASN A 252 -3.69 -1.68 -17.91
N ASN A 253 -2.74 -1.39 -18.76
CA ASN A 253 -1.95 -2.38 -19.48
C ASN A 253 -0.54 -2.41 -18.89
N ILE A 254 -0.14 -3.54 -18.33
CA ILE A 254 1.16 -3.76 -17.69
C ILE A 254 1.95 -4.71 -18.61
N ARG A 255 3.17 -4.30 -18.98
CA ARG A 255 4.09 -5.07 -19.79
C ARG A 255 5.38 -5.36 -19.05
N ASP A 256 6.08 -6.41 -19.49
CA ASP A 256 7.33 -6.85 -18.88
C ASP A 256 7.15 -7.17 -17.38
N MET A 257 5.99 -7.68 -16.97
CA MET A 257 5.69 -7.99 -15.57
C MET A 257 6.63 -9.08 -15.06
N ILE A 258 7.19 -8.86 -13.87
CA ILE A 258 8.15 -9.79 -13.26
C ILE A 258 7.39 -10.81 -12.42
N ASP A 259 7.52 -12.09 -12.79
CA ASP A 259 6.98 -13.21 -12.04
C ASP A 259 7.99 -14.35 -11.99
N TYR A 260 7.62 -15.47 -11.40
CA TYR A 260 8.43 -16.67 -11.35
C TYR A 260 8.22 -17.52 -12.61
N ASN A 261 9.32 -17.82 -13.28
CA ASN A 261 9.40 -18.83 -14.34
C ASN A 261 10.01 -20.10 -13.77
N THR A 262 9.36 -21.26 -13.95
CA THR A 262 9.93 -22.55 -13.55
C THR A 262 10.83 -23.06 -14.69
N ILE A 263 12.13 -23.04 -14.47
CA ILE A 263 13.14 -23.35 -15.48
C ILE A 263 13.57 -24.83 -15.48
N ALA A 264 13.39 -25.53 -14.35
CA ALA A 264 13.67 -26.96 -14.26
C ALA A 264 12.83 -27.63 -13.17
N THR A 265 12.45 -28.90 -13.38
CA THR A 265 11.72 -29.74 -12.41
C THR A 265 12.21 -31.20 -12.49
N GLY A 266 12.00 -31.97 -11.41
CA GLY A 266 12.29 -33.41 -11.34
C GLY A 266 13.77 -33.73 -11.50
N ASP A 267 14.07 -34.83 -12.21
CA ASP A 267 15.43 -35.33 -12.39
C ASP A 267 16.34 -34.31 -13.06
N LYS A 268 15.87 -33.57 -14.06
CA LYS A 268 16.63 -32.52 -14.72
C LYS A 268 17.05 -31.41 -13.74
N ALA A 269 16.15 -31.00 -12.87
CA ALA A 269 16.46 -29.98 -11.84
C ALA A 269 17.44 -30.53 -10.80
N MET A 270 17.29 -31.82 -10.45
CA MET A 270 18.19 -32.49 -9.51
C MET A 270 19.60 -32.62 -10.06
N GLU A 271 19.75 -33.05 -11.31
CA GLU A 271 21.05 -33.20 -11.98
C GLU A 271 21.79 -31.86 -12.16
N GLN A 272 21.06 -30.83 -12.59
CA GLN A 272 21.69 -29.56 -12.97
C GLN A 272 21.88 -28.61 -11.79
N TYR A 273 21.00 -28.65 -10.79
CA TYR A 273 20.96 -27.67 -9.69
C TYR A 273 20.96 -28.30 -8.30
N GLY A 274 20.81 -29.62 -8.17
CA GLY A 274 20.71 -30.30 -6.88
C GLY A 274 19.42 -30.09 -6.13
N HIS A 275 18.33 -29.67 -6.81
CA HIS A 275 17.04 -29.37 -6.23
C HIS A 275 15.90 -29.96 -7.08
N LYS A 276 14.72 -30.23 -6.47
CA LYS A 276 13.57 -30.82 -7.16
C LYS A 276 12.86 -29.86 -8.09
N GLU A 277 12.94 -28.56 -7.80
CA GLU A 277 12.32 -27.49 -8.60
C GLU A 277 13.23 -26.26 -8.59
N VAL A 278 13.42 -25.64 -9.73
CA VAL A 278 14.15 -24.39 -9.87
C VAL A 278 13.28 -23.35 -10.54
N ARG A 279 13.13 -22.20 -9.88
CA ARG A 279 12.43 -21.03 -10.40
C ARG A 279 13.39 -19.86 -10.54
N GLN A 280 13.22 -19.10 -11.60
CA GLN A 280 13.92 -17.85 -11.84
C GLN A 280 12.93 -16.70 -11.96
N ARG A 281 13.35 -15.49 -11.54
CA ARG A 281 12.61 -14.26 -11.87
C ARG A 281 12.78 -13.95 -13.34
N ASP A 282 11.68 -13.61 -14.02
CA ASP A 282 11.69 -13.31 -15.45
C ASP A 282 10.59 -12.30 -15.80
N ASN A 283 10.75 -11.58 -16.91
CA ASN A 283 9.71 -10.70 -17.47
C ASN A 283 8.81 -11.53 -18.40
N ILE A 284 7.91 -12.28 -17.80
CA ILE A 284 7.15 -13.33 -18.51
C ILE A 284 5.72 -12.94 -18.85
N ALA A 285 5.25 -11.78 -18.43
CA ALA A 285 3.82 -11.56 -18.55
C ALA A 285 3.45 -10.15 -19.03
N GLU A 286 2.43 -10.09 -19.85
CA GLU A 286 1.58 -8.93 -20.07
C GLU A 286 0.30 -9.12 -19.26
N ALA A 287 -0.06 -8.11 -18.47
CA ALA A 287 -1.29 -8.12 -17.69
C ALA A 287 -2.20 -6.98 -18.10
N LYS A 288 -3.47 -7.29 -18.33
CA LYS A 288 -4.53 -6.31 -18.59
C LYS A 288 -5.50 -6.26 -17.41
N VAL A 289 -5.69 -5.07 -16.89
CA VAL A 289 -6.60 -4.83 -15.76
C VAL A 289 -7.55 -3.71 -16.14
N HIS A 290 -8.83 -3.98 -16.14
CA HIS A 290 -9.84 -2.96 -16.39
C HIS A 290 -11.04 -3.16 -15.48
N GLY A 291 -11.75 -2.09 -15.23
CA GLY A 291 -12.87 -2.17 -14.32
C GLY A 291 -13.65 -0.88 -14.18
N ILE A 292 -14.64 -0.96 -13.31
CA ILE A 292 -15.51 0.15 -12.95
C ILE A 292 -15.60 0.21 -11.43
N ASN A 293 -15.41 1.40 -10.87
CA ASN A 293 -15.68 1.71 -9.49
C ASN A 293 -16.88 2.65 -9.43
N VAL A 294 -17.86 2.29 -8.60
CA VAL A 294 -19.01 3.15 -8.29
C VAL A 294 -18.95 3.43 -6.80
N SER A 295 -19.11 4.70 -6.41
CA SER A 295 -19.26 5.06 -5.01
C SER A 295 -20.44 6.03 -4.83
N ALA A 296 -21.16 5.88 -3.72
CA ALA A 296 -22.26 6.75 -3.35
C ALA A 296 -22.19 7.07 -1.86
N ASN A 297 -22.51 8.31 -1.51
CA ASN A 297 -22.64 8.78 -0.14
C ASN A 297 -23.95 9.57 -0.04
N ALA A 298 -24.73 9.33 1.02
CA ALA A 298 -25.99 10.01 1.24
C ALA A 298 -26.19 10.36 2.72
N TYR A 299 -26.52 11.61 3.01
CA TYR A 299 -27.02 12.05 4.30
C TYR A 299 -28.55 12.00 4.26
N LEU A 300 -29.12 11.04 4.99
CA LEU A 300 -30.57 10.78 4.99
C LEU A 300 -31.35 11.66 5.98
N GLY A 301 -30.66 12.51 6.76
CA GLY A 301 -31.25 13.31 7.81
C GLY A 301 -31.21 12.62 9.16
N ALA A 302 -31.61 13.34 10.23
CA ALA A 302 -31.68 12.86 11.62
C ALA A 302 -30.39 12.12 12.10
N GLY A 303 -29.22 12.47 11.54
CA GLY A 303 -27.94 11.85 11.90
C GLY A 303 -27.59 10.58 11.11
N PHE A 304 -28.41 10.15 10.17
CA PHE A 304 -28.13 8.97 9.35
C PHE A 304 -27.29 9.31 8.12
N ASN A 305 -26.17 8.61 7.97
CA ASN A 305 -25.32 8.62 6.78
C ASN A 305 -25.23 7.20 6.23
N LEU A 306 -25.39 7.08 4.92
CA LEU A 306 -25.19 5.82 4.20
C LEU A 306 -24.12 6.05 3.13
N SER A 307 -23.13 5.17 3.06
CA SER A 307 -22.16 5.14 1.96
C SER A 307 -21.97 3.73 1.47
N GLY A 308 -21.67 3.61 0.17
CA GLY A 308 -21.42 2.33 -0.45
C GLY A 308 -20.50 2.48 -1.64
N GLY A 309 -19.81 1.38 -1.94
CA GLY A 309 -18.96 1.25 -3.10
C GLY A 309 -19.14 -0.11 -3.76
N TYR A 310 -19.02 -0.13 -5.06
CA TYR A 310 -18.96 -1.31 -5.89
C TYR A 310 -17.75 -1.23 -6.79
N THR A 311 -16.96 -2.30 -6.82
CA THR A 311 -15.83 -2.47 -7.73
C THR A 311 -16.10 -3.70 -8.60
N HIS A 312 -16.13 -3.51 -9.91
CA HIS A 312 -15.99 -4.57 -10.88
C HIS A 312 -14.59 -4.54 -11.47
N LEU A 313 -13.85 -5.63 -11.32
CA LEU A 313 -12.48 -5.77 -11.76
C LEU A 313 -12.36 -6.97 -12.69
N ASN A 314 -11.91 -6.74 -13.90
CA ASN A 314 -11.52 -7.78 -14.83
C ASN A 314 -9.99 -7.76 -14.98
N THR A 315 -9.36 -8.89 -14.69
CA THR A 315 -7.91 -9.05 -14.77
C THR A 315 -7.59 -10.18 -15.71
N GLN A 316 -6.57 -10.01 -16.53
CA GLN A 316 -6.12 -11.02 -17.46
C GLN A 316 -4.57 -11.08 -17.45
N ASP A 317 -4.05 -12.25 -17.17
CA ASP A 317 -2.71 -12.66 -17.57
C ASP A 317 -2.83 -13.04 -19.05
N VAL A 318 -2.14 -12.30 -19.93
CA VAL A 318 -2.35 -12.44 -21.37
C VAL A 318 -1.75 -13.74 -21.90
N GLU A 319 -0.64 -14.20 -21.33
CA GLU A 319 0.04 -15.42 -21.76
C GLU A 319 -0.70 -16.69 -21.34
N LEU A 320 -1.25 -16.67 -20.12
CA LEU A 320 -1.95 -17.82 -19.55
C LEU A 320 -3.46 -17.80 -19.84
N GLU A 321 -3.97 -16.74 -20.47
CA GLU A 321 -5.38 -16.52 -20.78
C GLU A 321 -6.32 -16.68 -19.56
N GLN A 322 -5.85 -16.38 -18.36
CA GLN A 322 -6.57 -16.56 -17.12
C GLN A 322 -6.54 -15.28 -16.24
N PRO A 323 -7.41 -15.17 -15.22
CA PRO A 323 -7.35 -14.07 -14.29
C PRO A 323 -6.01 -14.02 -13.54
N ILE A 324 -5.58 -12.82 -13.13
CA ILE A 324 -4.39 -12.64 -12.28
C ILE A 324 -4.65 -13.31 -10.92
N ASP A 325 -3.62 -13.97 -10.39
CA ASP A 325 -3.70 -14.67 -9.09
C ASP A 325 -4.20 -13.75 -7.97
N LYS A 326 -5.07 -14.29 -7.11
CA LYS A 326 -5.72 -13.61 -5.99
C LYS A 326 -6.67 -12.47 -6.37
N SER A 327 -7.05 -12.32 -7.65
CA SER A 327 -8.03 -11.33 -8.07
C SER A 327 -9.45 -11.67 -7.62
N ILE A 328 -10.21 -10.62 -7.30
CA ILE A 328 -11.63 -10.69 -6.96
C ILE A 328 -12.39 -9.87 -7.99
N LYS A 329 -13.37 -10.50 -8.67
CA LYS A 329 -14.07 -9.85 -9.78
C LYS A 329 -15.04 -8.79 -9.32
N ASN A 330 -15.80 -9.05 -8.24
CA ASN A 330 -16.79 -8.10 -7.71
C ASN A 330 -16.57 -7.93 -6.21
N ALA A 331 -16.49 -6.69 -5.76
CA ALA A 331 -16.40 -6.33 -4.36
C ALA A 331 -17.39 -5.21 -4.03
N TYR A 332 -18.08 -5.34 -2.91
CA TYR A 332 -19.02 -4.35 -2.39
C TYR A 332 -18.58 -3.95 -0.99
N ASN A 333 -18.67 -2.68 -0.69
CA ASN A 333 -18.55 -2.14 0.65
C ASN A 333 -19.77 -1.29 0.98
N ILE A 334 -20.28 -1.43 2.19
CA ILE A 334 -21.44 -0.71 2.68
C ILE A 334 -21.09 -0.16 4.06
N ASN A 335 -21.39 1.10 4.29
CA ASN A 335 -21.23 1.72 5.60
C ASN A 335 -22.52 2.47 5.94
N ALA A 336 -23.16 2.10 7.03
CA ALA A 336 -24.30 2.79 7.60
C ALA A 336 -23.92 3.36 8.96
N GLN A 337 -24.01 4.66 9.09
CA GLN A 337 -23.67 5.37 10.32
C GLN A 337 -24.87 6.15 10.81
N TRP A 338 -25.12 6.08 12.10
CA TRP A 338 -26.04 6.97 12.78
C TRP A 338 -25.31 7.69 13.91
N ALA A 339 -25.46 9.01 14.00
CA ALA A 339 -24.88 9.82 15.04
C ALA A 339 -25.90 10.85 15.55
N HIS A 340 -26.06 10.91 16.86
CA HIS A 340 -26.90 11.89 17.48
C HIS A 340 -26.22 12.47 18.74
N SER A 341 -26.49 13.75 19.00
CA SER A 341 -25.91 14.49 20.13
C SER A 341 -27.01 15.02 21.04
N TRP A 342 -26.87 14.74 22.36
CA TRP A 342 -27.74 15.27 23.43
C TRP A 342 -26.87 16.05 24.41
N LYS A 343 -26.95 17.34 24.41
CA LYS A 343 -26.15 18.22 25.34
C LYS A 343 -24.67 17.80 25.39
N ILE A 344 -24.26 17.12 26.45
CA ILE A 344 -22.89 16.68 26.72
C ILE A 344 -22.58 15.27 26.14
N TYR A 345 -23.57 14.53 25.72
CA TYR A 345 -23.43 13.16 25.27
C TYR A 345 -23.68 13.03 23.75
N ARG A 346 -22.84 12.28 23.07
CA ARG A 346 -23.01 11.91 21.66
C ARG A 346 -22.86 10.40 21.49
N LEU A 347 -23.81 9.80 20.80
CA LEU A 347 -23.75 8.40 20.38
C LEU A 347 -23.46 8.34 18.88
N ASN A 348 -22.54 7.45 18.50
CA ASN A 348 -22.27 7.08 17.13
C ASN A 348 -22.39 5.55 17.01
N ILE A 349 -23.19 5.08 16.08
CA ILE A 349 -23.34 3.66 15.72
C ILE A 349 -22.90 3.52 14.28
N ASN A 350 -22.06 2.54 14.00
CA ASN A 350 -21.54 2.32 12.68
C ASN A 350 -21.59 0.82 12.33
N LEU A 351 -22.22 0.49 11.20
CA LEU A 351 -22.27 -0.83 10.60
C LEU A 351 -21.48 -0.81 9.29
N ASN A 352 -20.46 -1.66 9.20
CA ASN A 352 -19.63 -1.81 8.01
C ASN A 352 -19.81 -3.22 7.45
N GLY A 353 -20.09 -3.32 6.15
CA GLY A 353 -20.18 -4.57 5.41
C GLY A 353 -19.18 -4.61 4.26
N ARG A 354 -18.53 -5.74 4.08
CA ARG A 354 -17.74 -6.08 2.90
C ARG A 354 -18.24 -7.39 2.33
N ILE A 355 -18.55 -7.38 1.03
CA ILE A 355 -19.00 -8.58 0.30
C ILE A 355 -18.04 -8.75 -0.88
N ASN A 356 -17.42 -9.92 -0.98
CA ASN A 356 -16.50 -10.25 -2.05
C ASN A 356 -17.01 -11.48 -2.82
N SER A 357 -17.00 -11.40 -4.14
CA SER A 357 -17.22 -12.56 -4.99
C SER A 357 -16.06 -13.55 -4.89
N LYS A 358 -16.16 -14.67 -5.58
CA LYS A 358 -15.13 -15.70 -5.66
C LYS A 358 -13.77 -15.08 -6.01
N ARG A 359 -12.74 -15.53 -5.30
CA ARG A 359 -11.34 -15.12 -5.54
C ARG A 359 -10.64 -16.19 -6.37
N PHE A 360 -10.02 -15.79 -7.47
CA PHE A 360 -9.23 -16.69 -8.30
C PHE A 360 -7.89 -17.02 -7.63
N SER A 361 -7.45 -18.26 -7.77
CA SER A 361 -6.11 -18.71 -7.42
C SER A 361 -5.55 -19.59 -8.53
N LYS A 362 -4.38 -19.23 -9.04
CA LYS A 362 -3.66 -19.97 -10.08
C LYS A 362 -3.39 -21.43 -9.68
N SER A 363 -3.16 -21.70 -8.40
CA SER A 363 -2.81 -23.04 -7.91
C SER A 363 -4.02 -23.89 -7.48
N TYR A 364 -5.14 -23.26 -7.10
CA TYR A 364 -6.26 -23.96 -6.42
C TYR A 364 -7.63 -23.66 -7.03
N GLY A 365 -7.73 -22.86 -8.10
CA GLY A 365 -8.99 -22.46 -8.71
C GLY A 365 -9.68 -21.33 -7.95
N TYR A 366 -11.00 -21.41 -7.77
CA TYR A 366 -11.78 -20.34 -7.14
C TYR A 366 -12.07 -20.61 -5.66
N ALA A 367 -11.69 -19.66 -4.82
CA ALA A 367 -12.18 -19.58 -3.44
C ALA A 367 -13.64 -19.09 -3.41
N PRO A 368 -14.51 -19.58 -2.48
CA PRO A 368 -15.88 -19.11 -2.38
C PRO A 368 -16.00 -17.61 -2.12
N GLU A 369 -17.14 -17.08 -2.45
CA GLU A 369 -17.56 -15.75 -2.03
C GLU A 369 -17.73 -15.69 -0.52
N TYR A 370 -17.56 -14.49 0.06
CA TYR A 370 -17.73 -14.29 1.49
C TYR A 370 -18.15 -12.86 1.80
N GLN A 371 -18.72 -12.70 3.00
CA GLN A 371 -19.10 -11.40 3.54
C GLN A 371 -18.63 -11.25 4.98
N LEU A 372 -18.20 -10.05 5.32
CA LEU A 372 -17.79 -9.66 6.66
C LEU A 372 -18.54 -8.40 7.08
N TRP A 373 -19.15 -8.44 8.26
CA TRP A 373 -19.88 -7.32 8.80
C TRP A 373 -19.37 -6.99 10.20
N ASN A 374 -19.17 -5.72 10.47
CA ASN A 374 -18.69 -5.22 11.74
C ASN A 374 -19.64 -4.14 12.25
N LEU A 375 -20.02 -4.25 13.52
CA LEU A 375 -20.83 -3.26 14.21
C LEU A 375 -19.99 -2.63 15.31
N ASN A 376 -19.95 -1.32 15.37
CA ASN A 376 -19.29 -0.61 16.45
C ASN A 376 -20.10 0.58 16.95
N THR A 377 -19.92 0.90 18.24
CA THR A 377 -20.52 2.06 18.89
C THR A 377 -19.44 2.89 19.56
N ARG A 378 -19.62 4.20 19.55
CA ARG A 378 -18.80 5.13 20.30
C ARG A 378 -19.71 6.09 21.05
N HIS A 379 -19.47 6.17 22.34
CA HIS A 379 -20.15 7.08 23.26
C HIS A 379 -19.18 8.21 23.59
N SER A 380 -19.57 9.46 23.43
CA SER A 380 -18.69 10.61 23.71
C SER A 380 -19.33 11.50 24.75
N PHE A 381 -18.67 11.67 25.88
CA PHE A 381 -19.07 12.55 26.99
C PHE A 381 -18.17 13.78 27.01
N ASN A 382 -18.75 14.92 26.60
CA ASN A 382 -18.03 16.18 26.46
C ASN A 382 -18.10 16.98 27.78
N LEU A 383 -17.15 16.75 28.68
CA LEU A 383 -17.03 17.45 29.95
C LEU A 383 -16.17 18.72 29.80
N LYS A 384 -16.13 19.58 30.86
CA LYS A 384 -15.42 20.87 30.77
C LYS A 384 -13.96 20.74 30.31
N SER A 385 -13.19 19.86 30.94
CA SER A 385 -11.73 19.72 30.70
C SER A 385 -11.32 18.46 29.95
N VAL A 386 -12.26 17.52 29.77
CA VAL A 386 -11.94 16.22 29.15
C VAL A 386 -13.14 15.71 28.32
N ILE A 387 -12.85 15.06 27.22
CA ILE A 387 -13.83 14.25 26.49
C ILE A 387 -13.50 12.79 26.77
N ILE A 388 -14.46 12.03 27.27
CA ILE A 388 -14.34 10.61 27.56
C ILE A 388 -15.11 9.85 26.47
N GLU A 389 -14.41 8.99 25.75
CA GLU A 389 -15.02 8.24 24.63
C GLU A 389 -14.85 6.72 24.84
N PRO A 390 -15.72 6.07 25.62
CA PRO A 390 -15.81 4.62 25.58
C PRO A 390 -16.42 4.17 24.26
N GLY A 391 -15.95 3.03 23.76
CA GLY A 391 -16.47 2.39 22.58
C GLY A 391 -16.47 0.88 22.74
N CYS A 392 -17.38 0.23 22.05
CA CYS A 392 -17.37 -1.22 21.91
C CYS A 392 -17.72 -1.62 20.46
N GLY A 393 -17.25 -2.78 20.06
CA GLY A 393 -17.52 -3.29 18.74
C GLY A 393 -17.50 -4.80 18.69
N MET A 394 -18.14 -5.29 17.64
CA MET A 394 -18.18 -6.68 17.25
C MET A 394 -17.68 -6.76 15.81
N GLU A 395 -16.62 -7.50 15.59
CA GLU A 395 -16.11 -7.81 14.27
C GLU A 395 -16.62 -9.17 13.83
N ASN A 396 -16.77 -9.32 12.51
CA ASN A 396 -17.31 -10.54 11.91
C ASN A 396 -18.64 -10.97 12.53
N LEU A 397 -19.64 -10.09 12.48
CA LEU A 397 -20.95 -10.21 13.11
C LEU A 397 -21.62 -11.59 12.84
N PHE A 398 -21.45 -12.14 11.64
CA PHE A 398 -22.04 -13.42 11.21
C PHE A 398 -21.13 -14.62 11.41
N ASP A 399 -19.99 -14.45 12.10
CA ASP A 399 -19.06 -15.52 12.44
C ASP A 399 -18.53 -16.32 11.24
N TYR A 400 -18.29 -15.62 10.13
CA TYR A 400 -17.74 -16.28 8.96
C TYR A 400 -16.32 -16.80 9.25
N MET A 401 -16.10 -18.08 9.03
CA MET A 401 -14.79 -18.72 9.06
C MET A 401 -14.62 -19.57 7.81
N ASP A 402 -13.40 -19.54 7.26
CA ASP A 402 -13.03 -20.40 6.17
C ASP A 402 -12.42 -21.68 6.74
N ASP A 403 -13.08 -22.80 6.59
CA ASP A 403 -12.70 -24.11 7.12
C ASP A 403 -11.61 -24.83 6.32
N ARG A 404 -11.17 -24.22 5.22
CA ARG A 404 -10.09 -24.78 4.41
C ARG A 404 -8.75 -24.71 5.11
N PRO A 405 -7.87 -25.71 4.92
CA PRO A 405 -6.61 -25.76 5.62
C PRO A 405 -5.67 -24.59 5.30
N TYR A 406 -4.94 -24.11 6.29
CA TYR A 406 -3.99 -23.00 6.21
C TYR A 406 -2.90 -23.14 5.15
N ASN A 407 -2.59 -24.37 4.71
CA ASN A 407 -1.57 -24.58 3.67
C ASN A 407 -2.06 -24.22 2.28
N SER A 408 -3.34 -24.00 2.06
CA SER A 408 -3.80 -23.41 0.82
C SER A 408 -3.76 -21.89 1.03
N ASN A 409 -2.88 -21.16 0.35
CA ASN A 409 -2.91 -19.69 0.23
C ASN A 409 -4.22 -19.13 -0.36
N TYR A 410 -5.22 -19.89 -0.32
CA TYR A 410 -6.53 -19.86 -0.93
C TYR A 410 -7.61 -19.53 0.11
N ALA A 411 -7.44 -19.96 1.35
CA ALA A 411 -8.35 -19.66 2.43
C ALA A 411 -8.36 -18.14 2.75
N THR A 412 -9.52 -17.63 3.09
CA THR A 412 -9.65 -16.30 3.66
C THR A 412 -9.33 -16.37 5.15
N LEU A 413 -8.18 -15.84 5.53
CA LEU A 413 -7.75 -15.82 6.93
C LEU A 413 -8.51 -14.73 7.69
N THR A 414 -9.68 -15.07 8.20
CA THR A 414 -10.45 -14.23 9.11
C THR A 414 -10.60 -14.94 10.44
N PRO A 415 -10.32 -14.27 11.56
CA PRO A 415 -10.72 -14.79 12.85
C PRO A 415 -12.24 -14.88 12.89
N GLY A 416 -12.80 -15.81 13.68
CA GLY A 416 -14.22 -15.83 13.99
C GLY A 416 -14.70 -14.53 14.61
N ARG A 417 -15.94 -14.50 15.04
CA ARG A 417 -16.51 -13.33 15.73
C ARG A 417 -15.64 -12.88 16.89
N SER A 418 -15.31 -11.61 16.94
CA SER A 418 -14.52 -11.01 18.01
C SER A 418 -15.22 -9.77 18.58
N PHE A 419 -14.98 -9.51 19.88
CA PHE A 419 -15.48 -8.36 20.59
C PHE A 419 -14.32 -7.52 21.08
N TYR A 420 -14.46 -6.22 21.07
CA TYR A 420 -13.50 -5.30 21.67
C TYR A 420 -14.17 -4.17 22.42
N ILE A 421 -13.44 -3.65 23.39
CA ILE A 421 -13.79 -2.45 24.14
C ILE A 421 -12.63 -1.47 24.00
N SER A 422 -12.93 -0.20 23.84
CA SER A 422 -11.95 0.87 23.75
C SER A 422 -12.31 2.03 24.68
N LEU A 423 -11.31 2.76 25.16
CA LEU A 423 -11.47 3.99 25.91
C LEU A 423 -10.49 5.03 25.36
N SER A 424 -11.01 6.18 24.98
CA SER A 424 -10.20 7.34 24.59
C SER A 424 -10.46 8.51 25.54
N LEU A 425 -9.39 9.14 26.00
CA LEU A 425 -9.43 10.34 26.82
C LEU A 425 -8.76 11.48 26.04
N LYS A 426 -9.48 12.58 25.84
CA LYS A 426 -8.99 13.77 25.13
C LYS A 426 -9.04 14.95 26.09
N PHE A 427 -7.90 15.43 26.51
CA PHE A 427 -7.80 16.62 27.37
C PHE A 427 -7.91 17.87 26.48
N LYS A 428 -8.71 18.83 26.96
CA LYS A 428 -8.86 20.14 26.30
C LYS A 428 -7.78 21.07 26.84
N SER A 429 -7.03 21.69 25.94
CA SER A 429 -6.11 22.79 26.25
C SER A 429 -6.84 24.08 26.45
#